data_0310de24526b773705c8fcd3b70be4f7
#
_entry.id   0310de24526b773705c8fcd3b70be4f7
#
_cell.length_a   1.000
_cell.length_b   1.000
_cell.length_c   1.000
_cell.angle_alpha   90.00
_cell.angle_beta   90.00
_cell.angle_gamma   90.00
#
_symmetry.space_group_name_H-M   'P 1'
#
loop_
_entity.id
_entity.type
_entity.pdbx_description
1 polymer ?
#
loop_
_entity_poly.entity_id
_entity_poly.type
_entity_poly.pdbx_seq_one_letter_code
_entity_poly.pdbx_strand_id
1 'polypeptide(L)'
;MYIKGVNLGGWLVLEKWMTSSLFEGTEAEDEYYLPRQLSREAYESRIKTHRSEYITERDFATIKSMGFNSVRIPVPYFIFGDCEPFIGCVKELDKAFAWADKYGLSILIDLHTVPGSQNGFDNGGISGICSWSQNPEYVA
;
A
#
# COMPACT_ATOMS: atom_id res chain seq x y z
N MET A 1 6.74 23.63 -13.55
CA MET A 1 6.32 23.55 -12.13
C MET A 1 7.28 22.64 -11.39
N TYR A 2 7.86 23.09 -10.27
CA TYR A 2 8.78 22.28 -9.49
C TYR A 2 7.98 21.34 -8.55
N ILE A 3 8.22 20.04 -8.62
CA ILE A 3 7.53 19.05 -7.79
C ILE A 3 8.31 18.87 -6.48
N LYS A 4 7.61 19.11 -5.36
CA LYS A 4 8.06 18.78 -4.00
C LYS A 4 7.11 17.75 -3.44
N GLY A 5 7.53 16.50 -3.35
CA GLY A 5 6.68 15.39 -2.98
C GLY A 5 7.09 14.70 -1.70
N VAL A 6 6.12 14.04 -1.06
CA VAL A 6 6.29 13.13 0.06
C VAL A 6 5.78 11.76 -0.34
N ASN A 7 6.51 10.70 0.02
CA ASN A 7 6.05 9.33 -0.17
C ASN A 7 5.23 8.88 1.04
N LEU A 8 4.01 8.39 0.78
CA LEU A 8 3.14 7.80 1.79
C LEU A 8 3.35 6.26 1.83
N GLY A 9 4.59 5.84 2.09
CA GLY A 9 4.98 4.44 2.21
C GLY A 9 4.40 3.77 3.44
N GLY A 10 4.31 2.43 3.42
CA GLY A 10 3.83 1.64 4.55
C GLY A 10 2.32 1.73 4.80
N TRP A 11 1.57 2.45 4.00
CA TRP A 11 0.12 2.66 4.18
C TRP A 11 -0.73 1.60 3.45
N LEU A 12 -0.84 1.71 2.12
CA LEU A 12 -1.65 0.78 1.31
C LEU A 12 -0.84 -0.45 0.86
N VAL A 13 0.46 -0.30 0.75
CA VAL A 13 1.44 -1.39 0.64
C VAL A 13 2.18 -1.46 1.96
N LEU A 14 2.10 -2.59 2.65
CA LEU A 14 2.72 -2.75 3.96
C LEU A 14 4.23 -2.91 3.84
N GLU A 15 4.95 -2.23 4.73
CA GLU A 15 6.39 -2.34 4.84
C GLU A 15 6.75 -2.71 6.30
N LYS A 16 7.18 -3.94 6.53
CA LYS A 16 7.41 -4.49 7.88
C LYS A 16 8.34 -3.64 8.73
N TRP A 17 9.37 -3.07 8.14
CA TRP A 17 10.33 -2.20 8.84
C TRP A 17 9.71 -0.86 9.31
N MET A 18 8.61 -0.41 8.69
CA MET A 18 7.88 0.79 9.10
C MET A 18 6.79 0.49 10.13
N THR A 19 6.15 -0.68 10.04
CA THR A 19 4.97 -1.06 10.82
C THR A 19 5.07 -2.50 11.33
N SER A 20 6.15 -2.81 12.06
CA SER A 20 6.45 -4.16 12.55
C SER A 20 5.33 -4.77 13.40
N SER A 21 4.58 -3.96 14.13
CA SER A 21 3.45 -4.41 14.96
C SER A 21 2.34 -5.12 14.17
N LEU A 22 2.16 -4.79 12.89
CA LEU A 22 1.20 -5.50 12.03
C LEU A 22 1.57 -6.98 11.81
N PHE A 23 2.84 -7.29 11.95
CA PHE A 23 3.42 -8.61 11.68
C PHE A 23 3.66 -9.43 12.95
N GLU A 24 3.32 -8.90 14.13
CA GLU A 24 3.50 -9.59 15.40
C GLU A 24 2.81 -10.96 15.43
N GLY A 25 3.53 -11.97 15.92
CA GLY A 25 3.05 -13.35 15.99
C GLY A 25 3.09 -14.09 14.66
N THR A 26 3.79 -13.54 13.65
CA THR A 26 3.99 -14.17 12.33
C THR A 26 5.45 -14.11 11.90
N GLU A 27 5.81 -14.97 10.94
CA GLU A 27 7.10 -14.93 10.22
C GLU A 27 6.96 -14.21 8.86
N ALA A 28 5.81 -13.55 8.62
CA ALA A 28 5.54 -12.85 7.37
C ALA A 28 6.50 -11.66 7.18
N GLU A 29 7.05 -11.52 5.98
CA GLU A 29 7.92 -10.41 5.61
C GLU A 29 7.15 -9.28 4.90
N ASP A 30 6.02 -9.62 4.28
CA ASP A 30 5.15 -8.67 3.60
C ASP A 30 3.66 -9.09 3.67
N GLU A 31 2.77 -8.30 3.07
CA GLU A 31 1.33 -8.58 3.07
C GLU A 31 0.98 -9.85 2.28
N TYR A 32 1.83 -10.32 1.37
CA TYR A 32 1.58 -11.58 0.66
C TYR A 32 1.49 -12.77 1.62
N TYR A 33 2.38 -12.83 2.62
CA TYR A 33 2.41 -13.92 3.59
C TYR A 33 1.45 -13.70 4.77
N LEU A 34 1.12 -12.47 5.11
CA LEU A 34 0.38 -12.13 6.32
C LEU A 34 -0.99 -12.82 6.42
N PRO A 35 -1.88 -12.78 5.39
CA PRO A 35 -3.17 -13.46 5.45
C PRO A 35 -3.08 -14.99 5.36
N ARG A 36 -1.89 -15.53 5.10
CA ARG A 36 -1.64 -16.99 5.09
C ARG A 36 -1.19 -17.51 6.45
N GLN A 37 -0.82 -16.61 7.35
CA GLN A 37 -0.31 -16.95 8.69
C GLN A 37 -1.24 -16.47 9.82
N LEU A 38 -2.16 -15.57 9.54
CA LEU A 38 -3.18 -15.09 10.48
C LEU A 38 -4.54 -15.70 10.16
N SER A 39 -5.44 -15.72 11.16
CA SER A 39 -6.86 -15.95 10.87
C SER A 39 -7.42 -14.81 10.04
N ARG A 40 -8.50 -15.07 9.29
CA ARG A 40 -9.15 -14.05 8.46
C ARG A 40 -9.54 -12.82 9.29
N GLU A 41 -10.14 -13.04 10.47
CA GLU A 41 -10.57 -11.97 11.36
C GLU A 41 -9.39 -11.13 11.88
N ALA A 42 -8.29 -11.79 12.26
CA ALA A 42 -7.11 -11.09 12.74
C ALA A 42 -6.45 -10.26 11.65
N TYR A 43 -6.32 -10.80 10.44
CA TYR A 43 -5.80 -10.08 9.30
C TYR A 43 -6.68 -8.88 8.95
N GLU A 44 -8.01 -9.08 8.80
CA GLU A 44 -8.93 -8.00 8.49
C GLU A 44 -8.90 -6.88 9.53
N SER A 45 -8.90 -7.23 10.81
CA SER A 45 -8.88 -6.25 11.89
C SER A 45 -7.60 -5.41 11.85
N ARG A 46 -6.44 -6.05 11.72
CA ARG A 46 -5.15 -5.33 11.64
C ARG A 46 -5.09 -4.39 10.46
N ILE A 47 -5.46 -4.88 9.27
CA ILE A 47 -5.38 -4.11 8.03
C ILE A 47 -6.36 -2.92 8.04
N LYS A 48 -7.61 -3.15 8.44
CA LYS A 48 -8.63 -2.09 8.50
C LYS A 48 -8.23 -0.98 9.48
N THR A 49 -7.78 -1.34 10.67
CA THR A 49 -7.30 -0.36 11.67
C THR A 49 -6.11 0.42 11.13
N HIS A 50 -5.08 -0.27 10.63
CA HIS A 50 -3.90 0.37 10.07
C HIS A 50 -4.25 1.36 8.96
N ARG A 51 -5.01 0.93 7.95
CA ARG A 51 -5.36 1.78 6.81
C ARG A 51 -6.20 2.99 7.19
N SER A 52 -6.98 2.90 8.27
CA SER A 52 -7.80 4.02 8.74
C SER A 52 -7.06 5.03 9.62
N GLU A 53 -5.96 4.62 10.26
CA GLU A 53 -5.28 5.43 11.28
C GLU A 53 -3.87 5.89 10.86
N TYR A 54 -3.19 5.14 9.99
CA TYR A 54 -1.79 5.38 9.65
C TYR A 54 -1.59 6.64 8.81
N ILE A 55 -2.44 6.87 7.81
CA ILE A 55 -2.51 8.12 7.04
C ILE A 55 -3.94 8.65 7.10
N THR A 56 -4.05 9.91 7.48
CA THR A 56 -5.32 10.60 7.71
C THR A 56 -5.37 11.93 6.96
N GLU A 57 -6.53 12.56 6.95
CA GLU A 57 -6.69 13.91 6.40
C GLU A 57 -5.73 14.93 7.03
N ARG A 58 -5.44 14.76 8.33
CA ARG A 58 -4.51 15.63 9.06
C ARG A 58 -3.10 15.59 8.48
N ASP A 59 -2.67 14.44 7.99
CA ASP A 59 -1.35 14.29 7.37
C ASP A 59 -1.28 15.06 6.06
N PHE A 60 -2.32 15.02 5.24
CA PHE A 60 -2.43 15.84 4.02
C PHE A 60 -2.39 17.34 4.32
N ALA A 61 -3.11 17.79 5.34
CA ALA A 61 -3.06 19.17 5.79
C ALA A 61 -1.64 19.56 6.25
N THR A 62 -0.97 18.69 7.01
CA THR A 62 0.40 18.90 7.48
C THR A 62 1.39 18.98 6.31
N ILE A 63 1.33 18.04 5.38
CA ILE A 63 2.18 18.02 4.17
C ILE A 63 2.03 19.35 3.41
N LYS A 64 0.80 19.81 3.21
CA LYS A 64 0.54 21.10 2.56
C LYS A 64 1.14 22.27 3.33
N SER A 65 0.97 22.30 4.65
CA SER A 65 1.50 23.35 5.51
C SER A 65 3.02 23.47 5.48
N MET A 66 3.71 22.35 5.21
CA MET A 66 5.17 22.27 5.05
C MET A 66 5.66 22.73 3.67
N GLY A 67 4.78 23.14 2.78
CA GLY A 67 5.12 23.65 1.46
C GLY A 67 5.33 22.57 0.38
N PHE A 68 4.90 21.34 0.63
CA PHE A 68 4.84 20.30 -0.40
C PHE A 68 3.63 20.51 -1.33
N ASN A 69 3.74 20.01 -2.55
CA ASN A 69 2.68 20.12 -3.56
C ASN A 69 2.28 18.78 -4.19
N SER A 70 2.91 17.67 -3.75
CA SER A 70 2.64 16.35 -4.29
C SER A 70 2.81 15.27 -3.22
N VAL A 71 2.06 14.19 -3.36
CA VAL A 71 2.25 12.94 -2.60
C VAL A 71 2.37 11.77 -3.56
N ARG A 72 3.25 10.81 -3.26
CA ARG A 72 3.30 9.51 -3.94
C ARG A 72 2.62 8.48 -3.06
N ILE A 73 1.72 7.71 -3.64
CA ILE A 73 0.96 6.67 -2.93
C ILE A 73 1.26 5.31 -3.58
N PRO A 74 2.08 4.47 -2.93
CA PRO A 74 2.24 3.09 -3.33
C PRO A 74 0.93 2.32 -3.19
N VAL A 75 0.52 1.61 -4.23
CA VAL A 75 -0.70 0.79 -4.25
C VAL A 75 -0.39 -0.65 -4.62
N PRO A 76 -1.09 -1.63 -4.03
CA PRO A 76 -0.91 -3.02 -4.38
C PRO A 76 -1.77 -3.41 -5.59
N TYR A 77 -1.40 -4.49 -6.28
CA TYR A 77 -2.17 -5.03 -7.42
C TYR A 77 -3.59 -5.48 -7.03
N PHE A 78 -3.80 -5.84 -5.78
CA PHE A 78 -5.11 -6.25 -5.25
C PHE A 78 -5.94 -5.08 -4.69
N ILE A 79 -5.70 -3.85 -5.15
CA ILE A 79 -6.36 -2.63 -4.64
C ILE A 79 -7.89 -2.69 -4.68
N PHE A 80 -8.48 -3.36 -5.65
CA PHE A 80 -9.94 -3.49 -5.81
C PHE A 80 -10.56 -4.59 -4.94
N GLY A 81 -9.75 -5.45 -4.31
CA GLY A 81 -10.25 -6.55 -3.46
C GLY A 81 -10.79 -7.75 -4.24
N ASP A 82 -10.39 -7.89 -5.48
CA ASP A 82 -10.74 -8.97 -6.40
C ASP A 82 -9.73 -10.12 -6.41
N CYS A 83 -8.76 -10.08 -5.51
CA CYS A 83 -7.66 -11.05 -5.41
C CYS A 83 -7.58 -11.65 -3.99
N GLU A 84 -8.23 -12.80 -3.78
CA GLU A 84 -8.12 -13.51 -2.50
C GLU A 84 -6.68 -13.99 -2.22
N PRO A 85 -6.20 -13.96 -0.97
CA PRO A 85 -6.92 -13.64 0.28
C PRO A 85 -6.86 -12.17 0.70
N PHE A 86 -6.43 -11.27 -0.17
CA PHE A 86 -6.16 -9.89 0.16
C PHE A 86 -7.43 -9.05 0.32
N ILE A 87 -7.31 -7.97 1.08
CA ILE A 87 -8.38 -6.99 1.28
C ILE A 87 -8.07 -5.78 0.42
N GLY A 88 -9.02 -5.38 -0.44
CA GLY A 88 -8.89 -4.19 -1.25
C GLY A 88 -8.79 -2.90 -0.43
N CYS A 89 -8.24 -1.86 -1.05
CA CYS A 89 -8.01 -0.56 -0.40
C CYS A 89 -8.38 0.64 -1.29
N VAL A 90 -9.19 0.43 -2.31
CA VAL A 90 -9.63 1.51 -3.21
C VAL A 90 -10.37 2.63 -2.46
N LYS A 91 -11.12 2.29 -1.41
CA LYS A 91 -11.84 3.29 -0.60
C LYS A 91 -10.89 4.25 0.14
N GLU A 92 -9.76 3.76 0.60
CA GLU A 92 -8.72 4.57 1.23
C GLU A 92 -8.04 5.47 0.19
N LEU A 93 -7.81 4.95 -1.00
CA LEU A 93 -7.29 5.75 -2.11
C LEU A 93 -8.28 6.85 -2.54
N ASP A 94 -9.58 6.56 -2.60
CA ASP A 94 -10.62 7.57 -2.89
C ASP A 94 -10.61 8.71 -1.85
N LYS A 95 -10.43 8.38 -0.56
CA LYS A 95 -10.26 9.40 0.49
C LYS A 95 -9.01 10.25 0.24
N ALA A 96 -7.90 9.61 -0.15
CA ALA A 96 -6.67 10.35 -0.47
C ALA A 96 -6.87 11.35 -1.61
N PHE A 97 -7.62 10.97 -2.65
CA PHE A 97 -7.98 11.89 -3.74
C PHE A 97 -8.81 13.08 -3.23
N ALA A 98 -9.81 12.82 -2.40
CA ALA A 98 -10.63 13.89 -1.82
C ALA A 98 -9.81 14.83 -0.94
N TRP A 99 -8.88 14.30 -0.13
CA TRP A 99 -8.00 15.11 0.70
C TRP A 99 -6.99 15.89 -0.14
N ALA A 100 -6.42 15.27 -1.18
CA ALA A 100 -5.50 15.93 -2.08
C ALA A 100 -6.15 17.10 -2.81
N ASP A 101 -7.37 16.92 -3.32
CA ASP A 101 -8.16 17.99 -3.94
C ASP A 101 -8.40 19.13 -2.94
N LYS A 102 -8.86 18.82 -1.75
CA LYS A 102 -9.13 19.79 -0.67
C LYS A 102 -7.91 20.65 -0.35
N TYR A 103 -6.71 20.06 -0.32
CA TYR A 103 -5.47 20.76 0.06
C TYR A 103 -4.62 21.20 -1.15
N GLY A 104 -5.08 20.96 -2.37
CA GLY A 104 -4.36 21.32 -3.59
C GLY A 104 -3.01 20.60 -3.71
N LEU A 105 -3.00 19.29 -3.48
CA LEU A 105 -1.85 18.40 -3.66
C LEU A 105 -2.07 17.55 -4.93
N SER A 106 -1.01 17.33 -5.70
CA SER A 106 -1.02 16.35 -6.78
C SER A 106 -0.74 14.95 -6.23
N ILE A 107 -1.36 13.92 -6.80
CA ILE A 107 -1.08 12.53 -6.46
C ILE A 107 -0.29 11.87 -7.59
N LEU A 108 0.78 11.15 -7.23
CA LEU A 108 1.44 10.16 -8.05
C LEU A 108 1.07 8.78 -7.52
N ILE A 109 0.28 8.02 -8.27
CA ILE A 109 0.00 6.62 -7.97
C ILE A 109 1.18 5.77 -8.46
N ASP A 110 1.64 4.88 -7.60
CA ASP A 110 2.70 3.94 -7.90
C ASP A 110 2.20 2.51 -7.70
N LEU A 111 2.04 1.77 -8.80
CA LEU A 111 1.79 0.33 -8.71
C LEU A 111 3.05 -0.34 -8.19
N HIS A 112 3.06 -0.59 -6.89
CA HIS A 112 4.26 -0.99 -6.16
C HIS A 112 4.46 -2.49 -6.05
N THR A 113 3.37 -3.27 -6.10
CA THR A 113 3.41 -4.73 -6.10
C THR A 113 2.62 -5.28 -7.27
N VAL A 114 3.07 -6.38 -7.83
CA VAL A 114 2.43 -7.04 -8.98
C VAL A 114 2.31 -8.55 -8.75
N PRO A 115 1.33 -9.23 -9.38
CA PRO A 115 1.23 -10.67 -9.30
C PRO A 115 2.52 -11.35 -9.81
N GLY A 116 2.96 -12.38 -9.12
CA GLY A 116 4.19 -13.11 -9.51
C GLY A 116 5.49 -12.42 -9.12
N SER A 117 5.43 -11.35 -8.33
CA SER A 117 6.56 -10.57 -7.81
C SER A 117 7.31 -9.77 -8.88
N GLN A 118 7.57 -8.51 -8.59
CA GLN A 118 8.32 -7.58 -9.43
C GLN A 118 9.84 -7.75 -9.31
N ASN A 119 10.34 -8.24 -8.17
CA ASN A 119 11.78 -8.26 -7.86
C ASN A 119 12.27 -9.52 -7.13
N GLY A 120 11.36 -10.36 -6.63
CA GLY A 120 11.68 -11.60 -5.93
C GLY A 120 12.04 -11.43 -4.44
N PHE A 121 11.82 -10.26 -3.84
CA PHE A 121 12.04 -10.04 -2.41
C PHE A 121 11.10 -8.98 -1.82
N ASP A 122 11.36 -7.70 -1.92
CA ASP A 122 10.60 -6.65 -1.23
C ASP A 122 9.14 -6.53 -1.72
N ASN A 123 8.19 -6.72 -0.80
CA ASN A 123 6.75 -6.57 -1.01
C ASN A 123 6.18 -7.37 -2.20
N GLY A 124 7.01 -8.20 -2.82
CA GLY A 124 6.66 -8.98 -3.99
C GLY A 124 6.07 -10.34 -3.68
N GLY A 125 6.09 -10.75 -2.42
CA GLY A 125 5.61 -12.04 -1.95
C GLY A 125 6.64 -13.14 -2.13
N ILE A 126 6.59 -13.89 -3.21
CA ILE A 126 7.37 -15.11 -3.35
C ILE A 126 8.88 -14.80 -3.43
N SER A 127 9.61 -15.15 -2.37
CA SER A 127 11.06 -14.92 -2.31
C SER A 127 11.82 -15.70 -3.38
N GLY A 128 12.75 -15.02 -4.04
CA GLY A 128 13.59 -15.62 -5.10
C GLY A 128 12.89 -15.79 -6.46
N ILE A 129 11.62 -15.39 -6.59
CA ILE A 129 10.86 -15.50 -7.84
C ILE A 129 10.51 -14.10 -8.34
N CYS A 130 10.79 -13.84 -9.61
CA CYS A 130 10.38 -12.65 -10.33
C CYS A 130 9.73 -13.10 -11.64
N SER A 131 8.41 -13.33 -11.61
CA SER A 131 7.69 -13.96 -12.73
C SER A 131 6.63 -13.04 -13.37
N TRP A 132 6.45 -11.83 -12.88
CA TRP A 132 5.45 -10.91 -13.42
C TRP A 132 5.55 -10.75 -14.96
N SER A 133 6.73 -10.41 -15.46
CA SER A 133 6.94 -10.17 -16.88
C SER A 133 6.87 -11.45 -17.76
N GLN A 134 6.84 -12.62 -17.13
CA GLN A 134 6.75 -13.91 -17.83
C GLN A 134 5.31 -14.37 -18.03
N ASN A 135 4.36 -13.68 -17.44
CA ASN A 135 2.94 -14.02 -17.48
C ASN A 135 2.15 -12.83 -18.06
N PRO A 136 1.88 -12.82 -19.38
CA PRO A 136 1.18 -11.72 -20.04
C PRO A 136 -0.19 -11.39 -19.42
N GLU A 137 -0.86 -12.38 -18.84
CA GLU A 137 -2.14 -12.22 -18.15
C GLU A 137 -2.07 -11.33 -16.89
N TYR A 138 -0.87 -11.10 -16.35
CA TYR A 138 -0.68 -10.21 -15.21
C TYR A 138 -0.54 -8.73 -15.62
N VAL A 139 -0.46 -8.47 -16.92
CA VAL A 139 -0.21 -7.13 -17.49
C VAL A 139 -1.46 -6.59 -18.20
N ALA A 140 -2.43 -7.46 -18.47
CA ALA A 140 -3.65 -7.15 -19.24
C ALA A 140 -4.68 -6.33 -18.46
#